data_e0011065e90528aeeaf390e2423b928a
#
_entry.id   e0011065e90528aeeaf390e2423b928a
#
_cell.length_a   1.000
_cell.length_b   1.000
_cell.length_c   1.000
_cell.angle_alpha   90.00
_cell.angle_beta   90.00
_cell.angle_gamma   90.00
#
_symmetry.space_group_name_H-M   'P 1'
#
loop_
_entity.id
_entity.type
_entity.pdbx_description
1 polymer ?
#
loop_
_entity_poly.entity_id
_entity_poly.type
_entity_poly.pdbx_seq_one_letter_code
_entity_poly.pdbx_strand_id
1 'polypeptide(L)'
;MSLNTDLEVVPVTPDHWQDLETLFGKNGAYGGCWCMWWRVTRSQFGTQAGQGNKDALKAIVDSGEVPGILAYASGQPIAWCSVAPRATFPSLERSRLLKRVDDKPVWSIVCFYVAKQYRRKGLMAELLRAAIEYARQCGAKIVEGYPIEPKHDDSPPVSTFTGIFSAFQEVGFVEVARKSEKRPIMRYFVGEHNEG
;
A
#
# COMPACT_ATOMS: atom_id res chain seq x y z
N MET A 1 12.02 19.26 -5.76
CA MET A 1 11.78 19.09 -7.21
C MET A 1 10.74 17.98 -7.34
N SER A 2 9.50 18.32 -7.72
CA SER A 2 8.48 17.35 -8.07
C SER A 2 8.92 16.60 -9.32
N LEU A 3 8.62 15.32 -9.40
CA LEU A 3 8.80 14.53 -10.62
C LEU A 3 7.80 15.10 -11.66
N ASN A 4 8.31 15.86 -12.62
CA ASN A 4 7.55 16.30 -13.79
C ASN A 4 7.58 15.17 -14.84
N THR A 5 7.17 13.98 -14.45
CA THR A 5 7.18 12.78 -15.31
C THR A 5 5.75 12.25 -15.30
N ASP A 6 5.18 12.00 -16.46
CA ASP A 6 3.89 11.34 -16.58
C ASP A 6 4.00 9.98 -15.86
N LEU A 7 3.33 9.89 -14.72
CA LEU A 7 3.29 8.68 -13.91
C LEU A 7 2.19 7.79 -14.47
N GLU A 8 2.57 6.69 -15.09
CA GLU A 8 1.63 5.64 -15.46
C GLU A 8 1.41 4.70 -14.28
N VAL A 9 0.15 4.40 -13.94
CA VAL A 9 -0.17 3.49 -12.84
C VAL A 9 -1.13 2.42 -13.32
N VAL A 10 -0.76 1.16 -13.09
CA VAL A 10 -1.54 0.00 -13.55
C VAL A 10 -1.80 -1.00 -12.42
N PRO A 11 -2.92 -1.72 -12.42
CA PRO A 11 -3.13 -2.86 -11.53
C PRO A 11 -2.18 -3.99 -11.88
N VAL A 12 -1.68 -4.71 -10.86
CA VAL A 12 -0.78 -5.85 -11.08
C VAL A 12 -1.58 -7.08 -11.47
N THR A 13 -1.46 -7.43 -12.74
CA THR A 13 -1.96 -8.67 -13.35
C THR A 13 -0.79 -9.61 -13.67
N PRO A 14 -1.01 -10.85 -14.13
CA PRO A 14 0.07 -11.74 -14.57
C PRO A 14 1.04 -11.09 -15.56
N ASP A 15 0.56 -10.21 -16.45
CA ASP A 15 1.40 -9.51 -17.44
C ASP A 15 2.40 -8.54 -16.82
N HIS A 16 2.11 -8.05 -15.60
CA HIS A 16 2.98 -7.10 -14.87
C HIS A 16 3.87 -7.79 -13.82
N TRP A 17 3.81 -9.13 -13.73
CA TRP A 17 4.56 -9.86 -12.70
C TRP A 17 6.07 -9.64 -12.81
N GLN A 18 6.64 -9.67 -14.01
CA GLN A 18 8.06 -9.48 -14.24
C GLN A 18 8.53 -8.08 -13.82
N ASP A 19 7.69 -7.07 -14.01
CA ASP A 19 7.97 -5.69 -13.60
C ASP A 19 7.96 -5.56 -12.07
N LEU A 20 7.03 -6.24 -11.40
CA LEU A 20 7.00 -6.29 -9.94
C LEU A 20 8.25 -7.00 -9.39
N GLU A 21 8.69 -8.09 -10.01
CA GLU A 21 9.96 -8.75 -9.66
C GLU A 21 11.15 -7.83 -9.84
N THR A 22 11.19 -7.10 -10.94
CA THR A 22 12.24 -6.12 -11.23
C THR A 22 12.28 -5.03 -10.19
N LEU A 23 11.13 -4.47 -9.82
CA LEU A 23 11.02 -3.43 -8.79
C LEU A 23 11.45 -3.93 -7.41
N PHE A 24 11.01 -5.10 -7.00
CA PHE A 24 11.31 -5.65 -5.67
C PHE A 24 12.73 -6.20 -5.57
N GLY A 25 13.31 -6.60 -6.71
CA GLY A 25 14.68 -7.09 -6.82
C GLY A 25 14.94 -8.35 -5.99
N LYS A 26 16.20 -8.71 -5.88
CA LYS A 26 16.64 -9.92 -5.17
C LYS A 26 16.26 -9.97 -3.69
N ASN A 27 16.00 -8.81 -3.08
CA ASN A 27 15.62 -8.70 -1.67
C ASN A 27 14.11 -8.75 -1.44
N GLY A 28 13.28 -8.94 -2.48
CA GLY A 28 11.82 -9.00 -2.40
C GLY A 28 11.23 -7.77 -1.72
N ALA A 29 11.59 -6.58 -2.19
CA ALA A 29 11.37 -5.27 -1.61
C ALA A 29 12.23 -5.04 -0.34
N TYR A 30 11.94 -5.68 0.78
CA TYR A 30 12.71 -5.59 2.02
C TYR A 30 12.67 -6.93 2.77
N GLY A 31 13.85 -7.53 2.98
CA GLY A 31 13.99 -8.76 3.80
C GLY A 31 13.15 -9.93 3.32
N GLY A 32 12.87 -10.04 2.03
CA GLY A 32 12.06 -11.11 1.45
C GLY A 32 10.56 -10.99 1.77
N CYS A 33 10.07 -9.77 2.07
CA CYS A 33 8.69 -9.58 2.50
C CYS A 33 7.66 -9.80 1.39
N TRP A 34 7.98 -9.49 0.12
CA TRP A 34 7.04 -9.58 -1.02
C TRP A 34 5.63 -9.05 -0.68
N CYS A 35 5.54 -8.02 0.17
CA CYS A 35 4.31 -7.43 0.69
C CYS A 35 3.31 -8.41 1.36
N MET A 36 3.78 -9.57 1.81
CA MET A 36 2.94 -10.60 2.45
C MET A 36 2.68 -10.37 3.94
N TRP A 37 3.30 -9.35 4.57
CA TRP A 37 3.17 -9.05 6.00
C TRP A 37 1.74 -8.99 6.54
N TRP A 38 0.81 -8.43 5.78
CA TRP A 38 -0.59 -8.31 6.17
C TRP A 38 -1.47 -9.45 5.66
N ARG A 39 -0.96 -10.27 4.70
CA ARG A 39 -1.72 -11.32 4.03
C ARG A 39 -1.59 -12.68 4.69
N VAL A 40 -0.53 -12.93 5.44
CA VAL A 40 -0.26 -14.20 6.13
C VAL A 40 -0.10 -14.01 7.63
N THR A 41 -0.07 -15.09 8.41
CA THR A 41 0.22 -15.01 9.84
C THR A 41 1.70 -14.66 10.08
N ARG A 42 2.03 -14.17 11.28
CA ARG A 42 3.42 -13.86 11.65
C ARG A 42 4.35 -15.06 11.53
N SER A 43 3.87 -16.23 11.94
CA SER A 43 4.62 -17.48 11.83
C SER A 43 4.90 -17.83 10.37
N GLN A 44 3.86 -17.84 9.52
CA GLN A 44 4.01 -18.08 8.08
C GLN A 44 4.96 -17.08 7.44
N PHE A 45 4.79 -15.79 7.74
CA PHE A 45 5.66 -14.74 7.19
C PHE A 45 7.14 -15.00 7.48
N GLY A 46 7.47 -15.39 8.71
CA GLY A 46 8.86 -15.65 9.09
C GLY A 46 9.45 -16.92 8.43
N THR A 47 8.65 -18.00 8.34
CA THR A 47 9.10 -19.25 7.72
C THR A 47 9.16 -19.21 6.20
N GLN A 48 8.38 -18.32 5.56
CA GLN A 48 8.26 -18.18 4.10
C GLN A 48 9.08 -17.01 3.53
N ALA A 49 9.85 -16.30 4.35
CA ALA A 49 10.63 -15.15 3.92
C ALA A 49 11.45 -15.45 2.65
N GLY A 50 11.45 -14.52 1.70
CA GLY A 50 12.11 -14.71 0.40
C GLY A 50 11.22 -15.47 -0.59
N GLN A 51 11.65 -16.64 -1.02
CA GLN A 51 10.98 -17.38 -2.11
C GLN A 51 9.53 -17.77 -1.75
N GLY A 52 9.27 -18.23 -0.53
CA GLY A 52 7.91 -18.62 -0.14
C GLY A 52 6.91 -17.46 -0.17
N ASN A 53 7.32 -16.27 0.29
CA ASN A 53 6.49 -15.06 0.17
C ASN A 53 6.31 -14.63 -1.28
N LYS A 54 7.34 -14.79 -2.13
CA LYS A 54 7.26 -14.53 -3.57
C LYS A 54 6.22 -15.42 -4.23
N ASP A 55 6.30 -16.74 -3.97
CA ASP A 55 5.40 -17.73 -4.55
C ASP A 55 3.95 -17.48 -4.07
N ALA A 56 3.78 -17.11 -2.81
CA ALA A 56 2.47 -16.78 -2.26
C ALA A 56 1.86 -15.53 -2.92
N LEU A 57 2.64 -14.46 -3.15
CA LEU A 57 2.17 -13.29 -3.88
C LEU A 57 1.87 -13.62 -5.33
N LYS A 58 2.72 -14.43 -5.97
CA LYS A 58 2.51 -14.86 -7.34
C LYS A 58 1.23 -15.66 -7.49
N ALA A 59 0.93 -16.56 -6.56
CA ALA A 59 -0.31 -17.33 -6.57
C ALA A 59 -1.55 -16.43 -6.48
N ILE A 60 -1.51 -15.33 -5.73
CA ILE A 60 -2.58 -14.33 -5.69
C ILE A 60 -2.76 -13.69 -7.08
N VAL A 61 -1.68 -13.25 -7.72
CA VAL A 61 -1.74 -12.65 -9.06
C VAL A 61 -2.24 -13.66 -10.10
N ASP A 62 -1.74 -14.90 -10.06
CA ASP A 62 -2.12 -15.96 -11.00
C ASP A 62 -3.59 -16.40 -10.83
N SER A 63 -4.18 -16.20 -9.64
CA SER A 63 -5.61 -16.45 -9.40
C SER A 63 -6.53 -15.40 -10.03
N GLY A 64 -5.98 -14.32 -10.58
CA GLY A 64 -6.72 -13.18 -11.10
C GLY A 64 -7.03 -12.10 -10.06
N GLU A 65 -6.61 -12.29 -8.80
CA GLU A 65 -6.69 -11.23 -7.81
C GLU A 65 -5.62 -10.16 -8.06
N VAL A 66 -6.00 -8.90 -7.92
CA VAL A 66 -5.06 -7.77 -8.00
C VAL A 66 -4.60 -7.38 -6.60
N PRO A 67 -3.35 -7.67 -6.21
CA PRO A 67 -2.85 -7.38 -4.87
C PRO A 67 -2.50 -5.90 -4.63
N GLY A 68 -2.48 -5.11 -5.70
CA GLY A 68 -2.12 -3.70 -5.67
C GLY A 68 -1.78 -3.14 -7.03
N ILE A 69 -1.19 -1.96 -7.06
CA ILE A 69 -0.86 -1.19 -8.24
C ILE A 69 0.64 -0.93 -8.36
N LEU A 70 1.15 -0.91 -9.60
CA LEU A 70 2.50 -0.49 -9.98
C LEU A 70 2.49 0.88 -10.63
N ALA A 71 3.47 1.70 -10.29
CA ALA A 71 3.71 2.98 -10.95
C ALA A 71 5.00 2.92 -11.77
N TYR A 72 4.92 3.51 -12.96
CA TYR A 72 6.00 3.58 -13.93
C TYR A 72 6.39 5.02 -14.20
N ALA A 73 7.66 5.22 -14.48
CA ALA A 73 8.19 6.45 -15.06
C ALA A 73 9.10 6.08 -16.23
N SER A 74 8.86 6.65 -17.41
CA SER A 74 9.60 6.35 -18.63
C SER A 74 9.69 4.84 -18.92
N GLY A 75 8.59 4.12 -18.73
CA GLY A 75 8.50 2.67 -18.95
C GLY A 75 9.21 1.79 -17.92
N GLN A 76 9.74 2.35 -16.84
CA GLN A 76 10.40 1.58 -15.76
C GLN A 76 9.49 1.52 -14.53
N PRO A 77 9.31 0.35 -13.88
CA PRO A 77 8.57 0.24 -12.63
C PRO A 77 9.35 0.91 -11.51
N ILE A 78 8.76 1.93 -10.87
CA ILE A 78 9.44 2.75 -9.87
C ILE A 78 8.83 2.68 -8.48
N ALA A 79 7.54 2.30 -8.40
CA ALA A 79 6.87 2.24 -7.11
C ALA A 79 5.70 1.24 -7.11
N TRP A 80 5.34 0.79 -5.91
CA TRP A 80 4.27 -0.16 -5.63
C TRP A 80 3.40 0.35 -4.49
N CYS A 81 2.10 0.11 -4.59
CA CYS A 81 1.14 0.28 -3.50
C CYS A 81 0.25 -0.95 -3.37
N SER A 82 0.27 -1.60 -2.21
CA SER A 82 -0.65 -2.70 -1.91
C SER A 82 -1.99 -2.13 -1.49
N VAL A 83 -3.01 -2.33 -2.31
CA VAL A 83 -4.38 -1.88 -2.10
C VAL A 83 -5.36 -2.96 -2.55
N ALA A 84 -6.27 -3.36 -1.66
CA ALA A 84 -7.27 -4.39 -1.92
C ALA A 84 -8.40 -4.32 -0.87
N PRO A 85 -9.51 -5.05 -1.04
CA PRO A 85 -10.52 -5.20 0.00
C PRO A 85 -9.90 -5.65 1.33
N ARG A 86 -10.27 -5.01 2.44
CA ARG A 86 -9.70 -5.29 3.77
C ARG A 86 -9.73 -6.78 4.14
N ALA A 87 -10.76 -7.52 3.70
CA ALA A 87 -10.89 -8.94 3.97
C ALA A 87 -9.71 -9.79 3.45
N THR A 88 -8.96 -9.31 2.45
CA THR A 88 -7.76 -9.97 1.92
C THR A 88 -6.53 -9.83 2.81
N PHE A 89 -6.65 -9.08 3.93
CA PHE A 89 -5.57 -8.82 4.88
C PHE A 89 -5.90 -9.35 6.29
N PRO A 90 -5.90 -10.69 6.50
CA PRO A 90 -6.31 -11.28 7.78
C PRO A 90 -5.46 -10.84 8.97
N SER A 91 -4.24 -10.37 8.76
CA SER A 91 -3.41 -9.83 9.82
C SER A 91 -3.87 -8.46 10.34
N LEU A 92 -4.68 -7.71 9.59
CA LEU A 92 -5.35 -6.52 10.11
C LEU A 92 -6.41 -6.89 11.16
N GLU A 93 -7.19 -7.96 10.90
CA GLU A 93 -8.22 -8.43 11.84
C GLU A 93 -7.63 -8.89 13.17
N ARG A 94 -6.41 -9.44 13.15
CA ARG A 94 -5.68 -9.90 14.35
C ARG A 94 -4.91 -8.77 15.04
N SER A 95 -4.79 -7.62 14.41
CA SER A 95 -4.07 -6.49 14.98
C SER A 95 -4.86 -5.86 16.12
N ARG A 96 -4.24 -5.72 17.30
CA ARG A 96 -4.87 -5.00 18.43
C ARG A 96 -5.01 -3.50 18.15
N LEU A 97 -4.11 -2.92 17.36
CA LEU A 97 -4.06 -1.49 17.07
C LEU A 97 -4.90 -1.09 15.86
N LEU A 98 -5.03 -1.99 14.87
CA LEU A 98 -5.63 -1.71 13.57
C LEU A 98 -6.92 -2.53 13.35
N LYS A 99 -7.66 -2.84 14.42
CA LYS A 99 -8.97 -3.47 14.34
C LYS A 99 -9.93 -2.60 13.56
N ARG A 100 -10.97 -3.23 13.00
CA ARG A 100 -12.08 -2.51 12.36
C ARG A 100 -12.59 -1.36 13.23
N VAL A 101 -12.88 -0.26 12.57
CA VAL A 101 -13.51 0.91 13.21
C VAL A 101 -15.02 0.67 13.31
N ASP A 102 -15.58 0.07 12.27
CA ASP A 102 -17.00 -0.28 12.13
C ASP A 102 -17.14 -1.47 11.16
N ASP A 103 -18.37 -1.85 10.81
CA ASP A 103 -18.69 -2.97 9.92
C ASP A 103 -18.79 -2.56 8.44
N LYS A 104 -18.49 -1.31 8.09
CA LYS A 104 -18.53 -0.86 6.70
C LYS A 104 -17.46 -1.57 5.87
N PRO A 105 -17.79 -1.99 4.63
CA PRO A 105 -16.80 -2.53 3.73
C PRO A 105 -15.80 -1.44 3.33
N VAL A 106 -14.52 -1.73 3.51
CA VAL A 106 -13.44 -0.81 3.15
C VAL A 106 -12.39 -1.50 2.29
N TRP A 107 -11.76 -0.73 1.41
CA TRP A 107 -10.50 -1.11 0.78
C TRP A 107 -9.35 -0.62 1.65
N SER A 108 -8.29 -1.40 1.77
CA SER A 108 -7.16 -1.08 2.65
C SER A 108 -5.89 -0.87 1.84
N ILE A 109 -5.22 0.25 2.10
CA ILE A 109 -3.85 0.52 1.66
C ILE A 109 -2.92 0.13 2.81
N VAL A 110 -2.04 -0.86 2.59
CA VAL A 110 -1.28 -1.49 3.67
C VAL A 110 0.23 -1.43 3.49
N CYS A 111 0.72 -1.17 2.28
CA CYS A 111 2.16 -1.18 2.01
C CYS A 111 2.50 -0.31 0.80
N PHE A 112 3.59 0.43 0.93
CA PHE A 112 4.24 1.15 -0.16
C PHE A 112 5.68 0.67 -0.32
N TYR A 113 6.13 0.59 -1.55
CA TYR A 113 7.54 0.46 -1.88
C TYR A 113 7.89 1.42 -3.01
N VAL A 114 8.93 2.22 -2.79
CA VAL A 114 9.44 3.18 -3.80
C VAL A 114 10.91 2.87 -4.01
N ALA A 115 11.31 2.71 -5.26
CA ALA A 115 12.71 2.51 -5.63
C ALA A 115 13.59 3.65 -5.11
N LYS A 116 14.79 3.33 -4.62
CA LYS A 116 15.64 4.23 -3.83
C LYS A 116 15.84 5.61 -4.49
N GLN A 117 16.07 5.65 -5.78
CA GLN A 117 16.33 6.88 -6.55
C GLN A 117 15.10 7.78 -6.73
N TYR A 118 13.90 7.27 -6.40
CA TYR A 118 12.63 8.00 -6.53
C TYR A 118 12.02 8.40 -5.19
N ARG A 119 12.66 8.07 -4.07
CA ARG A 119 12.19 8.44 -2.73
C ARG A 119 12.32 9.95 -2.49
N ARG A 120 11.52 10.47 -1.54
CA ARG A 120 11.50 11.90 -1.16
C ARG A 120 11.16 12.87 -2.30
N LYS A 121 10.36 12.42 -3.28
CA LYS A 121 9.94 13.20 -4.45
C LYS A 121 8.41 13.35 -4.55
N GLY A 122 7.68 13.17 -3.43
CA GLY A 122 6.21 13.32 -3.40
C GLY A 122 5.41 12.11 -3.91
N LEU A 123 6.07 11.05 -4.40
CA LEU A 123 5.40 9.89 -5.00
C LEU A 123 4.36 9.21 -4.11
N MET A 124 4.44 9.35 -2.79
CA MET A 124 3.47 8.72 -1.91
C MET A 124 2.07 9.31 -2.08
N ALA A 125 1.96 10.62 -2.21
CA ALA A 125 0.68 11.27 -2.47
C ALA A 125 0.10 10.86 -3.83
N GLU A 126 0.94 10.77 -4.87
CA GLU A 126 0.51 10.30 -6.20
C GLU A 126 0.03 8.83 -6.16
N LEU A 127 0.76 7.95 -5.46
CA LEU A 127 0.35 6.56 -5.28
C LEU A 127 -0.96 6.45 -4.49
N LEU A 128 -1.18 7.31 -3.49
CA LEU A 128 -2.43 7.36 -2.74
C LEU A 128 -3.60 7.75 -3.65
N ARG A 129 -3.45 8.81 -4.46
CA ARG A 129 -4.48 9.24 -5.43
C ARG A 129 -4.80 8.13 -6.42
N ALA A 130 -3.78 7.48 -6.97
CA ALA A 130 -3.95 6.36 -7.89
C ALA A 130 -4.61 5.14 -7.23
N ALA A 131 -4.27 4.82 -5.97
CA ALA A 131 -4.88 3.73 -5.22
C ALA A 131 -6.35 4.00 -4.91
N ILE A 132 -6.71 5.25 -4.58
CA ILE A 132 -8.11 5.68 -4.40
C ILE A 132 -8.88 5.51 -5.71
N GLU A 133 -8.31 5.99 -6.81
CA GLU A 133 -8.96 5.91 -8.12
C GLU A 133 -9.17 4.45 -8.56
N TYR A 134 -8.16 3.60 -8.39
CA TYR A 134 -8.29 2.16 -8.66
C TYR A 134 -9.38 1.52 -7.78
N ALA A 135 -9.37 1.78 -6.48
CA ALA A 135 -10.39 1.26 -5.57
C ALA A 135 -11.80 1.76 -5.95
N ARG A 136 -11.93 3.04 -6.35
CA ARG A 136 -13.18 3.64 -6.84
C ARG A 136 -13.71 2.90 -8.08
N GLN A 137 -12.85 2.62 -9.05
CA GLN A 137 -13.20 1.87 -10.26
C GLN A 137 -13.68 0.46 -9.92
N CYS A 138 -13.14 -0.14 -8.86
CA CYS A 138 -13.58 -1.43 -8.31
C CYS A 138 -14.81 -1.33 -7.40
N GLY A 139 -15.46 -0.15 -7.28
CA GLY A 139 -16.69 0.05 -6.52
C GLY A 139 -16.52 0.36 -5.04
N ALA A 140 -15.27 0.62 -4.56
CA ALA A 140 -15.04 1.03 -3.19
C ALA A 140 -15.76 2.35 -2.86
N LYS A 141 -16.36 2.43 -1.67
CA LYS A 141 -16.91 3.66 -1.12
C LYS A 141 -16.00 4.28 -0.05
N ILE A 142 -15.16 3.47 0.56
CA ILE A 142 -14.23 3.90 1.61
C ILE A 142 -12.88 3.24 1.35
N VAL A 143 -11.84 4.06 1.32
CA VAL A 143 -10.44 3.60 1.31
C VAL A 143 -9.83 3.90 2.67
N GLU A 144 -9.26 2.90 3.32
CA GLU A 144 -8.69 2.98 4.67
C GLU A 144 -7.17 2.77 4.62
N GLY A 145 -6.44 3.56 5.37
CA GLY A 145 -4.99 3.44 5.47
C GLY A 145 -4.49 3.56 6.90
N TYR A 146 -3.26 3.12 7.12
CA TYR A 146 -2.66 2.94 8.46
C TYR A 146 -1.28 3.60 8.53
N PRO A 147 -1.19 4.90 8.22
CA PRO A 147 0.10 5.58 8.18
C PRO A 147 0.78 5.60 9.54
N ILE A 148 2.05 5.93 9.52
CA ILE A 148 2.80 6.30 10.72
C ILE A 148 2.85 7.83 10.79
N GLU A 149 2.67 8.35 11.98
CA GLU A 149 2.97 9.73 12.32
C GLU A 149 4.36 9.77 13.00
N PRO A 150 5.43 10.04 12.23
CA PRO A 150 6.77 10.05 12.80
C PRO A 150 6.98 11.27 13.68
N LYS A 151 7.69 11.11 14.81
CA LYS A 151 8.06 12.25 15.68
C LYS A 151 9.16 13.12 15.03
N HIS A 152 9.92 12.55 14.09
CA HIS A 152 11.03 13.21 13.38
C HIS A 152 11.04 12.76 11.92
N ASP A 153 11.49 13.63 11.03
CA ASP A 153 11.44 13.46 9.57
C ASP A 153 12.47 12.43 9.03
N ASP A 154 13.32 11.88 9.87
CA ASP A 154 14.41 10.95 9.54
C ASP A 154 14.06 9.46 9.80
N SER A 155 12.78 9.14 9.94
CA SER A 155 12.34 7.75 10.13
C SER A 155 12.79 6.84 8.97
N PRO A 156 13.41 5.68 9.27
CA PRO A 156 13.89 4.79 8.23
C PRO A 156 12.72 4.26 7.37
N PRO A 157 12.94 4.06 6.05
CA PRO A 157 11.89 3.62 5.12
C PRO A 157 11.17 2.33 5.54
N VAL A 158 11.87 1.45 6.26
CA VAL A 158 11.29 0.20 6.79
C VAL A 158 10.25 0.43 7.88
N SER A 159 10.26 1.57 8.55
CA SER A 159 9.26 1.92 9.57
C SER A 159 8.04 2.64 8.97
N THR A 160 8.18 3.20 7.76
CA THR A 160 7.16 4.00 7.08
C THR A 160 6.50 3.30 5.90
N PHE A 161 6.68 1.98 5.78
CA PHE A 161 6.13 1.20 4.65
C PHE A 161 4.61 1.22 4.54
N THR A 162 3.89 1.55 5.62
CA THR A 162 2.43 1.74 5.60
C THR A 162 2.00 3.15 5.23
N GLY A 163 2.96 4.02 4.92
CA GLY A 163 2.76 5.42 4.57
C GLY A 163 3.01 6.40 5.71
N ILE A 164 3.04 7.67 5.38
CA ILE A 164 3.30 8.78 6.29
C ILE A 164 2.01 9.60 6.45
N PHE A 165 1.65 9.96 7.68
CA PHE A 165 0.42 10.67 8.04
C PHE A 165 0.18 11.94 7.20
N SER A 166 1.21 12.78 7.03
CA SER A 166 1.09 14.02 6.26
C SER A 166 0.70 13.80 4.80
N ALA A 167 1.20 12.71 4.15
CA ALA A 167 0.83 12.40 2.79
C ALA A 167 -0.64 11.96 2.66
N PHE A 168 -1.16 11.24 3.68
CA PHE A 168 -2.58 10.88 3.73
C PHE A 168 -3.46 12.12 3.91
N GLN A 169 -3.07 13.05 4.81
CA GLN A 169 -3.79 14.31 5.00
C GLN A 169 -3.80 15.15 3.72
N GLU A 170 -2.65 15.28 3.04
CA GLU A 170 -2.52 16.02 1.78
C GLU A 170 -3.51 15.53 0.72
N VAL A 171 -3.78 14.23 0.69
CA VAL A 171 -4.69 13.60 -0.29
C VAL A 171 -6.16 13.67 0.15
N GLY A 172 -6.44 14.09 1.39
CA GLY A 172 -7.80 14.25 1.91
C GLY A 172 -8.31 13.09 2.75
N PHE A 173 -7.43 12.20 3.22
CA PHE A 173 -7.83 11.24 4.25
C PHE A 173 -8.09 11.95 5.58
N VAL A 174 -9.10 11.49 6.30
CA VAL A 174 -9.42 11.95 7.64
C VAL A 174 -9.13 10.86 8.67
N GLU A 175 -8.67 11.24 9.84
CA GLU A 175 -8.48 10.31 10.94
C GLU A 175 -9.83 9.88 11.52
N VAL A 176 -10.05 8.56 11.62
CA VAL A 176 -11.30 7.99 12.14
C VAL A 176 -11.10 7.22 13.44
N ALA A 177 -9.87 6.80 13.74
CA ALA A 177 -9.53 6.16 15.01
C ALA A 177 -8.02 6.24 15.29
N ARG A 178 -7.66 6.22 16.57
CA ARG A 178 -6.26 6.20 17.01
C ARG A 178 -6.13 5.41 18.30
N LYS A 179 -5.59 4.20 18.21
CA LYS A 179 -5.31 3.33 19.38
C LYS A 179 -3.84 3.38 19.84
N SER A 180 -3.00 4.10 19.11
CA SER A 180 -1.59 4.29 19.42
C SER A 180 -1.19 5.70 18.97
N GLU A 181 -0.38 6.38 19.77
CA GLU A 181 0.10 7.74 19.49
C GLU A 181 0.63 7.91 18.05
N LYS A 182 1.29 6.89 17.52
CA LYS A 182 1.98 6.94 16.23
C LYS A 182 1.24 6.26 15.08
N ARG A 183 0.08 5.66 15.30
CA ARG A 183 -0.62 4.87 14.30
C ARG A 183 -2.11 5.19 14.25
N PRO A 184 -2.49 6.26 13.56
CA PRO A 184 -3.88 6.53 13.25
C PRO A 184 -4.43 5.52 12.23
N ILE A 185 -5.75 5.36 12.23
CA ILE A 185 -6.51 4.78 11.13
C ILE A 185 -7.15 5.95 10.42
N MET A 186 -6.90 6.05 9.11
CA MET A 186 -7.40 7.13 8.28
C MET A 186 -8.28 6.60 7.17
N ARG A 187 -9.32 7.36 6.80
CA ARG A 187 -10.25 7.02 5.72
C ARG A 187 -10.37 8.14 4.71
N TYR A 188 -10.50 7.74 3.45
CA TYR A 188 -10.96 8.57 2.36
C TYR A 188 -12.35 8.08 1.94
N PHE A 189 -13.32 8.99 1.89
CA PHE A 189 -14.70 8.70 1.49
C PHE A 189 -14.86 9.04 0.01
N VAL A 190 -15.08 8.01 -0.81
CA VAL A 190 -15.16 8.16 -2.27
C VAL A 190 -16.50 8.82 -2.64
N GLY A 191 -16.45 9.96 -3.29
CA GLY A 191 -17.62 10.69 -3.74
C GLY A 191 -18.16 11.77 -2.78
N GLU A 192 -17.63 11.88 -1.56
CA GLU A 192 -18.06 12.92 -0.60
C GLU A 192 -17.29 14.26 -0.73
N HIS A 193 -16.27 14.34 -1.58
CA HIS A 193 -15.40 15.51 -1.71
C HIS A 193 -15.68 16.40 -2.93
N ASN A 194 -16.86 16.30 -3.57
CA ASN A 194 -17.20 17.10 -4.75
C ASN A 194 -18.22 18.24 -4.47
N GLU A 195 -18.40 18.65 -3.22
CA GLU A 195 -19.16 19.86 -2.91
C GLU A 195 -18.34 20.78 -1.99
N GLY A 196 -17.52 21.62 -2.62
CA GLY A 196 -16.75 22.68 -1.95
C GLY A 196 -16.10 23.59 -2.99
#